data_b5f0b26271cd8489c8272a343f552bbd
#
_entry.id   b5f0b26271cd8489c8272a343f552bbd
#
_cell.length_a   1.000
_cell.length_b   1.000
_cell.length_c   1.000
_cell.angle_alpha   90.00
_cell.angle_beta   90.00
_cell.angle_gamma   90.00
#
_symmetry.space_group_name_H-M   'P 1'
#
loop_
_entity.id
_entity.type
_entity.pdbx_description
1 polymer ?
#
loop_
_entity_poly.entity_id
_entity_poly.type
_entity_poly.pdbx_seq_one_letter_code
_entity_poly.pdbx_strand_id
1 'polypeptide(L)'
;MSKNVWITGASSGIGKALAIKFAKEGWQVAASARRENLLKDLNNQNPNIHSFPLDVKNEDETKNIFKNIIEKFKTIDISVFCTGIHDPDAEKKLSSEKIREIMETNFFGTLNCIMAVNSYFREKKKWTYFYSFIGCGL
;
A
#
# COMPACT_ATOMS: atom_id res chain seq x y z
N MET A 1 -9.76 21.41 -4.11
CA MET A 1 -8.52 20.66 -3.84
C MET A 1 -8.77 19.17 -4.04
N SER A 2 -7.90 18.52 -4.78
CA SER A 2 -7.97 17.08 -4.93
C SER A 2 -7.67 16.38 -3.61
N LYS A 3 -8.37 15.30 -3.32
CA LYS A 3 -8.06 14.41 -2.20
C LYS A 3 -6.94 13.45 -2.59
N ASN A 4 -6.19 13.00 -1.63
CA ASN A 4 -5.01 12.17 -1.85
C ASN A 4 -5.13 10.85 -1.06
N VAL A 5 -4.80 9.74 -1.71
CA VAL A 5 -4.82 8.41 -1.09
C VAL A 5 -3.49 7.69 -1.32
N TRP A 6 -2.99 7.00 -0.29
CA TRP A 6 -1.88 6.07 -0.43
C TRP A 6 -2.38 4.63 -0.37
N ILE A 7 -2.04 3.83 -1.37
CA ILE A 7 -2.48 2.43 -1.49
C ILE A 7 -1.26 1.54 -1.62
N THR A 8 -1.06 0.61 -0.69
CA THR A 8 -0.06 -0.45 -0.82
C THR A 8 -0.68 -1.70 -1.46
N GLY A 9 0.14 -2.55 -2.07
CA GLY A 9 -0.36 -3.69 -2.83
C GLY A 9 -1.13 -3.31 -4.10
N ALA A 10 -0.81 -2.14 -4.67
CA ALA A 10 -1.54 -1.54 -5.78
C ALA A 10 -1.27 -2.18 -7.16
N SER A 11 -0.34 -3.14 -7.26
CA SER A 11 0.02 -3.74 -8.55
C SER A 11 -0.94 -4.82 -9.02
N SER A 12 -1.82 -5.33 -8.16
CA SER A 12 -2.76 -6.42 -8.48
C SER A 12 -3.97 -6.42 -7.55
N GLY A 13 -4.97 -7.22 -7.90
CA GLY A 13 -6.12 -7.52 -7.04
C GLY A 13 -6.89 -6.30 -6.56
N ILE A 14 -7.25 -6.31 -5.29
CA ILE A 14 -8.06 -5.26 -4.64
C ILE A 14 -7.35 -3.91 -4.66
N GLY A 15 -6.04 -3.88 -4.34
CA GLY A 15 -5.26 -2.64 -4.33
C GLY A 15 -5.22 -1.96 -5.70
N LYS A 16 -5.04 -2.73 -6.77
CA LYS A 16 -5.10 -2.22 -8.15
C LYS A 16 -6.48 -1.66 -8.50
N ALA A 17 -7.54 -2.40 -8.17
CA ALA A 17 -8.92 -1.97 -8.45
C ALA A 17 -9.25 -0.67 -7.71
N LEU A 18 -8.84 -0.54 -6.45
CA LEU A 18 -9.02 0.68 -5.67
C LEU A 18 -8.23 1.86 -6.24
N ALA A 19 -6.97 1.65 -6.64
CA ALA A 19 -6.15 2.70 -7.25
C ALA A 19 -6.82 3.27 -8.50
N ILE A 20 -7.31 2.40 -9.37
CA ILE A 20 -8.04 2.81 -10.59
C ILE A 20 -9.34 3.54 -10.24
N LYS A 21 -10.11 3.05 -9.27
CA LYS A 21 -11.38 3.67 -8.87
C LYS A 21 -11.16 5.06 -8.29
N PHE A 22 -10.26 5.22 -7.31
CA PHE A 22 -9.94 6.53 -6.74
C PHE A 22 -9.46 7.52 -7.80
N ALA A 23 -8.58 7.09 -8.71
CA ALA A 23 -8.07 7.95 -9.77
C ALA A 23 -9.18 8.40 -10.73
N LYS A 24 -10.13 7.53 -11.07
CA LYS A 24 -11.31 7.89 -11.90
C LYS A 24 -12.23 8.88 -11.20
N GLU A 25 -12.28 8.87 -9.88
CA GLU A 25 -13.04 9.84 -9.08
C GLU A 25 -12.27 11.15 -8.81
N GLY A 26 -11.12 11.36 -9.47
CA GLY A 26 -10.35 12.59 -9.39
C GLY A 26 -9.38 12.67 -8.20
N TRP A 27 -9.17 11.58 -7.47
CA TRP A 27 -8.18 11.54 -6.40
C TRP A 27 -6.76 11.42 -6.97
N GLN A 28 -5.81 12.02 -6.29
CA GLN A 28 -4.39 11.71 -6.51
C GLN A 28 -4.05 10.42 -5.73
N VAL A 29 -3.48 9.46 -6.40
CA VAL A 29 -3.20 8.14 -5.86
C VAL A 29 -1.70 7.90 -5.78
N ALA A 30 -1.16 7.73 -4.58
CA ALA A 30 0.17 7.17 -4.37
C ALA A 30 0.05 5.64 -4.36
N ALA A 31 0.51 5.00 -5.42
CA ALA A 31 0.44 3.55 -5.58
C ALA A 31 1.78 2.90 -5.25
N SER A 32 1.78 1.99 -4.27
CA SER A 32 2.98 1.28 -3.83
C SER A 32 2.84 -0.23 -4.00
N ALA A 33 3.88 -0.84 -4.52
CA ALA A 33 4.08 -2.28 -4.65
C ALA A 33 5.54 -2.56 -4.99
N ARG A 34 5.98 -3.82 -4.92
CA ARG A 34 7.35 -4.21 -5.29
C ARG A 34 7.60 -4.14 -6.80
N ARG A 35 6.57 -4.47 -7.61
CA ARG A 35 6.67 -4.55 -9.08
C ARG A 35 6.49 -3.17 -9.71
N GLU A 36 7.58 -2.43 -9.84
CA GLU A 36 7.58 -1.06 -10.36
C GLU A 36 6.99 -0.94 -11.76
N ASN A 37 7.27 -1.90 -12.65
CA ASN A 37 6.74 -1.92 -14.02
C ASN A 37 5.21 -1.89 -14.05
N LEU A 38 4.54 -2.64 -13.16
CA LEU A 38 3.08 -2.65 -13.07
C LEU A 38 2.52 -1.34 -12.53
N LEU A 39 3.24 -0.67 -11.63
CA LEU A 39 2.85 0.67 -11.16
C LEU A 39 2.99 1.72 -12.26
N LYS A 40 4.04 1.65 -13.07
CA LYS A 40 4.23 2.51 -14.24
C LYS A 40 3.13 2.32 -15.28
N ASP A 41 2.69 1.08 -15.51
CA ASP A 41 1.57 0.78 -16.41
C ASP A 41 0.27 1.43 -15.91
N LEU A 42 0.04 1.44 -14.59
CA LEU A 42 -1.11 2.15 -14.01
C LEU A 42 -1.02 3.66 -14.18
N ASN A 43 0.16 4.23 -13.98
CA ASN A 43 0.38 5.66 -14.23
C ASN A 43 0.14 6.04 -15.70
N ASN A 44 0.56 5.19 -16.64
CA ASN A 44 0.32 5.40 -18.08
C ASN A 44 -1.18 5.37 -18.42
N GLN A 45 -1.97 4.55 -17.71
CA GLN A 45 -3.42 4.48 -17.90
C GLN A 45 -4.17 5.66 -17.29
N ASN A 46 -3.68 6.20 -16.17
CA ASN A 46 -4.27 7.36 -15.52
C ASN A 46 -3.19 8.20 -14.83
N PRO A 47 -2.99 9.47 -15.24
CA PRO A 47 -1.94 10.33 -14.71
C PRO A 47 -2.12 10.70 -13.23
N ASN A 48 -3.31 10.48 -12.66
CA ASN A 48 -3.56 10.67 -11.23
C ASN A 48 -2.96 9.56 -10.36
N ILE A 49 -2.48 8.45 -10.97
CA ILE A 49 -1.80 7.37 -10.25
C ILE A 49 -0.29 7.58 -10.33
N HIS A 50 0.35 7.75 -9.20
CA HIS A 50 1.79 7.98 -9.10
C HIS A 50 2.48 6.76 -8.49
N SER A 51 3.55 6.30 -9.13
CA SER A 51 4.31 5.13 -8.72
C SER A 51 5.28 5.46 -7.57
N PHE A 52 5.16 4.69 -6.49
CA PHE A 52 6.07 4.71 -5.34
C PHE A 52 6.45 3.27 -4.99
N PRO A 53 7.45 2.68 -5.69
CA PRO A 53 7.88 1.31 -5.44
C PRO A 53 8.29 1.10 -3.99
N LEU A 54 7.86 -0.02 -3.40
CA LEU A 54 8.06 -0.30 -1.98
C LEU A 54 7.97 -1.80 -1.70
N ASP A 55 8.93 -2.32 -0.95
CA ASP A 55 8.79 -3.58 -0.21
C ASP A 55 8.42 -3.26 1.25
N VAL A 56 7.17 -3.54 1.62
CA VAL A 56 6.66 -3.23 2.97
C VAL A 56 7.37 -3.97 4.11
N LYS A 57 8.12 -5.02 3.81
CA LYS A 57 8.96 -5.72 4.80
C LYS A 57 10.11 -4.85 5.31
N ASN A 58 10.52 -3.85 4.54
CA ASN A 58 11.57 -2.93 4.93
C ASN A 58 10.96 -1.71 5.63
N GLU A 59 11.13 -1.63 6.95
CA GLU A 59 10.56 -0.57 7.77
C GLU A 59 11.11 0.82 7.40
N ASP A 60 12.43 0.94 7.21
CA ASP A 60 13.05 2.24 6.90
C ASP A 60 12.66 2.73 5.50
N GLU A 61 12.61 1.82 4.53
CA GLU A 61 12.12 2.13 3.18
C GLU A 61 10.66 2.59 3.22
N THR A 62 9.80 1.94 4.01
CA THR A 62 8.40 2.31 4.17
C THR A 62 8.25 3.73 4.73
N LYS A 63 9.03 4.09 5.76
CA LYS A 63 9.06 5.44 6.31
C LYS A 63 9.53 6.48 5.28
N ASN A 64 10.60 6.17 4.53
CA ASN A 64 11.14 7.06 3.51
C ASN A 64 10.16 7.27 2.35
N ILE A 65 9.51 6.21 1.88
CA ILE A 65 8.49 6.30 0.83
C ILE A 65 7.32 7.15 1.30
N PHE A 66 6.82 6.98 2.52
CA PHE A 66 5.73 7.82 3.03
C PHE A 66 6.14 9.30 3.11
N LYS A 67 7.38 9.58 3.54
CA LYS A 67 7.92 10.93 3.53
C LYS A 67 7.93 11.53 2.12
N ASN A 68 8.40 10.78 1.11
CA ASN A 68 8.41 11.23 -0.29
C ASN A 68 6.99 11.49 -0.82
N ILE A 69 6.00 10.66 -0.41
CA ILE A 69 4.60 10.87 -0.74
C ILE A 69 4.10 12.20 -0.16
N ILE A 70 4.38 12.47 1.12
CA ILE A 70 4.01 13.74 1.76
C ILE A 70 4.72 14.94 1.10
N GLU A 71 5.98 14.81 0.72
CA GLU A 71 6.70 15.86 0.01
C GLU A 71 6.05 16.19 -1.33
N LYS A 72 5.57 15.19 -2.06
CA LYS A 72 4.91 15.35 -3.35
C LYS A 72 3.48 15.84 -3.23
N PHE A 73 2.67 15.21 -2.40
CA PHE A 73 1.23 15.45 -2.33
C PHE A 73 0.83 16.52 -1.30
N LYS A 74 1.73 16.87 -0.38
CA LYS A 74 1.55 17.77 0.76
C LYS A 74 0.60 17.22 1.83
N THR A 75 -0.43 16.47 1.44
CA THR A 75 -1.39 15.84 2.35
C THR A 75 -1.73 14.43 1.88
N ILE A 76 -2.09 13.57 2.83
CA ILE A 76 -2.76 12.29 2.59
C ILE A 76 -4.04 12.28 3.39
N ASP A 77 -5.15 12.00 2.75
CA ASP A 77 -6.47 11.94 3.37
C ASP A 77 -6.82 10.52 3.82
N ILE A 78 -6.40 9.51 3.05
CA ILE A 78 -6.66 8.09 3.32
C ILE A 78 -5.40 7.28 3.03
N SER A 79 -5.14 6.27 3.88
CA SER A 79 -4.15 5.23 3.59
C SER A 79 -4.83 3.86 3.58
N VAL A 80 -4.61 3.08 2.54
CA VAL A 80 -5.22 1.76 2.33
C VAL A 80 -4.11 0.72 2.14
N PHE A 81 -4.05 -0.27 3.02
CA PHE A 81 -3.01 -1.28 3.01
C PHE A 81 -3.56 -2.61 2.51
N CYS A 82 -3.28 -2.92 1.24
CA CYS A 82 -3.73 -4.13 0.56
C CYS A 82 -2.58 -5.11 0.26
N THR A 83 -1.37 -4.85 0.78
CA THR A 83 -0.25 -5.75 0.55
C THR A 83 -0.46 -7.05 1.30
N GLY A 84 -0.42 -8.15 0.59
CA GLY A 84 -0.47 -9.49 1.15
C GLY A 84 -0.01 -10.51 0.14
N ILE A 85 0.57 -11.60 0.61
CA ILE A 85 0.90 -12.77 -0.18
C ILE A 85 0.03 -13.93 0.27
N HIS A 86 -0.38 -14.74 -0.68
CA HIS A 86 -1.07 -15.99 -0.48
C HIS A 86 -0.41 -17.06 -1.32
N ASP A 87 -0.17 -18.21 -0.72
CA ASP A 87 0.35 -19.38 -1.42
C ASP A 87 -0.71 -20.48 -1.36
N PRO A 88 -1.39 -20.78 -2.50
CA PRO A 88 -2.42 -21.82 -2.54
C PRO A 88 -1.91 -23.22 -2.17
N ASP A 89 -0.61 -23.45 -2.30
CA ASP A 89 0.02 -24.72 -1.96
C ASP A 89 0.57 -24.77 -0.52
N ALA A 90 0.43 -23.68 0.24
CA ALA A 90 0.91 -23.62 1.63
C ALA A 90 0.25 -24.69 2.51
N GLU A 91 -1.02 -25.02 2.26
CA GLU A 91 -1.71 -26.09 2.99
C GLU A 91 -1.10 -27.47 2.75
N LYS A 92 -0.55 -27.70 1.55
CA LYS A 92 0.06 -28.98 1.17
C LYS A 92 1.51 -29.10 1.64
N LYS A 93 2.20 -27.99 1.83
CA LYS A 93 3.62 -27.92 2.22
C LYS A 93 3.82 -26.92 3.35
N LEU A 94 3.02 -27.06 4.40
CA LEU A 94 3.11 -26.19 5.55
C LEU A 94 4.46 -26.36 6.24
N SER A 95 5.21 -25.26 6.35
CA SER A 95 6.46 -25.19 7.09
C SER A 95 6.53 -23.93 7.93
N SER A 96 7.30 -23.96 9.01
CA SER A 96 7.51 -22.77 9.85
C SER A 96 8.15 -21.62 9.07
N GLU A 97 9.02 -21.95 8.11
CA GLU A 97 9.65 -20.96 7.21
C GLU A 97 8.62 -20.25 6.34
N LYS A 98 7.71 -21.01 5.73
CA LYS A 98 6.64 -20.46 4.89
C LYS A 98 5.66 -19.58 5.68
N ILE A 99 5.30 -20.01 6.89
CA ILE A 99 4.45 -19.22 7.80
C ILE A 99 5.15 -17.90 8.15
N ARG A 100 6.45 -17.92 8.46
CA ARG A 100 7.22 -16.71 8.75
C ARG A 100 7.24 -15.75 7.58
N GLU A 101 7.45 -16.23 6.34
CA GLU A 101 7.42 -15.41 5.13
C GLU A 101 6.08 -14.70 4.95
N ILE A 102 4.97 -15.44 5.14
CA ILE A 102 3.61 -14.88 5.06
C ILE A 102 3.40 -13.82 6.15
N MET A 103 3.82 -14.09 7.38
CA MET A 103 3.70 -13.15 8.49
C MET A 103 4.55 -11.89 8.28
N GLU A 104 5.76 -12.01 7.77
CA GLU A 104 6.63 -10.87 7.47
C GLU A 104 5.99 -9.90 6.48
N THR A 105 5.31 -10.40 5.47
CA THR A 105 4.64 -9.54 4.49
C THR A 105 3.28 -9.07 4.99
N ASN A 106 2.41 -9.99 5.37
CA ASN A 106 0.99 -9.68 5.62
C ASN A 106 0.77 -8.97 6.96
N PHE A 107 1.52 -9.34 7.99
CA PHE A 107 1.39 -8.74 9.32
C PHE A 107 2.42 -7.63 9.55
N PHE A 108 3.71 -7.97 9.55
CA PHE A 108 4.75 -6.98 9.85
C PHE A 108 4.87 -5.90 8.77
N GLY A 109 4.70 -6.26 7.50
CA GLY A 109 4.66 -5.28 6.41
C GLY A 109 3.51 -4.28 6.56
N THR A 110 2.31 -4.73 6.92
CA THR A 110 1.18 -3.86 7.22
C THR A 110 1.45 -3.00 8.45
N LEU A 111 2.04 -3.58 9.51
CA LEU A 111 2.42 -2.84 10.71
C LEU A 111 3.43 -1.73 10.40
N ASN A 112 4.44 -1.99 9.55
CA ASN A 112 5.39 -0.98 9.10
C ASN A 112 4.69 0.21 8.42
N CYS A 113 3.69 -0.07 7.59
CA CYS A 113 2.88 0.99 6.95
C CYS A 113 2.07 1.79 7.98
N ILE A 114 1.43 1.12 8.94
CA ILE A 114 0.69 1.78 10.02
C ILE A 114 1.61 2.69 10.83
N MET A 115 2.80 2.20 11.19
CA MET A 115 3.77 2.98 11.95
C MET A 115 4.29 4.20 11.18
N ALA A 116 4.46 4.06 9.86
CA ALA A 116 4.91 5.17 9.01
C ALA A 116 3.89 6.33 8.95
N VAL A 117 2.59 6.04 8.99
CA VAL A 117 1.53 7.06 8.89
C VAL A 117 1.00 7.54 10.24
N ASN A 118 1.24 6.80 11.33
CA ASN A 118 0.61 7.04 12.63
C ASN A 118 0.89 8.44 13.18
N SER A 119 2.14 8.88 13.20
CA SER A 119 2.50 10.23 13.69
C SER A 119 1.86 11.32 12.84
N TYR A 120 1.88 11.16 11.53
CA TYR A 120 1.27 12.11 10.60
C TYR A 120 -0.22 12.33 10.88
N PHE A 121 -1.00 11.25 10.98
CA PHE A 121 -2.44 11.36 11.24
C PHE A 121 -2.76 11.86 12.65
N ARG A 122 -1.94 11.53 13.64
CA ARG A 122 -2.07 12.06 15.02
C ARG A 122 -1.86 13.58 15.06
N GLU A 123 -0.82 14.09 14.40
CA GLU A 123 -0.54 15.52 14.32
C GLU A 123 -1.62 16.31 13.60
N LYS A 124 -2.17 15.75 12.53
CA LYS A 124 -3.24 16.39 11.76
C LYS A 124 -4.60 16.40 12.46
N LYS A 125 -4.76 15.68 13.60
CA LYS A 125 -6.03 15.49 14.33
C LYS A 125 -7.19 15.03 13.42
N LYS A 126 -6.86 14.42 12.28
CA LYS A 126 -7.79 13.85 11.32
C LYS A 126 -7.65 12.35 11.41
N TRP A 127 -8.59 11.71 12.10
CA TRP A 127 -8.72 10.26 12.06
C TRP A 127 -9.30 9.87 10.71
N THR A 128 -8.43 9.64 9.75
CA THR A 128 -8.81 9.08 8.47
C THR A 128 -8.70 7.57 8.57
N TYR A 129 -9.73 6.89 8.15
CA TYR A 129 -9.94 5.46 8.31
C TYR A 129 -8.79 4.64 7.76
N PHE A 130 -8.18 3.80 8.63
CA PHE A 130 -7.25 2.77 8.22
C PHE A 130 -8.05 1.54 7.79
N TYR A 131 -7.95 1.16 6.54
CA TYR A 131 -8.39 -0.16 6.11
C TYR A 131 -7.15 -1.02 5.91
N SER A 132 -6.94 -1.97 6.82
CA SER A 132 -5.98 -3.05 6.62
C SER A 132 -6.76 -4.26 6.14
N PHE A 133 -6.60 -4.62 4.88
CA PHE A 133 -6.99 -5.94 4.41
C PHE A 133 -5.77 -6.85 4.52
N ILE A 134 -5.74 -7.71 5.53
CA ILE A 134 -4.87 -8.88 5.52
C ILE A 134 -5.38 -9.73 4.37
N GLY A 135 -4.63 -9.78 3.28
CA GLY A 135 -5.08 -10.36 2.03
C GLY A 135 -5.54 -11.81 2.21
N CYS A 136 -6.83 -12.01 2.15
CA CYS A 136 -7.37 -13.26 1.65
C CYS A 136 -7.29 -13.14 0.12
N GLY A 137 -6.21 -13.65 -0.45
CA GLY A 137 -6.17 -13.91 -1.88
C GLY A 137 -7.24 -14.95 -2.18
N LEU A 138 -8.29 -14.52 -2.84
CA LEU A 138 -9.17 -15.40 -3.59
C LEU A 138 -8.54 -15.62 -4.96
#